data_7bbc245859e025c4e7e427b79c0371df
#
_entry.id   7bbc245859e025c4e7e427b79c0371df
#
_cell.length_a   1.000
_cell.length_b   1.000
_cell.length_c   1.000
_cell.angle_alpha   90.00
_cell.angle_beta   90.00
_cell.angle_gamma   90.00
#
_symmetry.space_group_name_H-M   'P 1'
#
loop_
_entity.id
_entity.type
_entity.pdbx_description
1 polymer ?
#
loop_
_entity_poly.entity_id
_entity_poly.type
_entity_poly.pdbx_seq_one_letter_code
_entity_poly.pdbx_strand_id
1 'polypeptide(L)'
;MSLLKMEYNLYTELKKMTCGQSLSLFNEDGDFVEVEPGSSFKFLIPKGFYSSPSVKTSLVFETLTTTDNKITSINPTNAPKLYPIQCKVVSEVVSNMRKMIELKRPLYITLHLACGFGKTITTCYLMAIHGRKTVICVPNKMLIHQWKTQVEAVGLEHKISIDGVSILLKELKTQSPDVLIVVSRHLTNDAFCKYINKHYDLFILDESHTYNLMNNTAVTRFLAYYPPMMCYFLTATPRPSNRIYCNSIINIAKLSDLKKTIYVVDSFFEPYSTDNIRHMIKRLDGASNKYHIYTEKLLSVDEPRNQLILNTLVEEFKSGTINRILVITKLREHMVLFYKRLLNLFGPEVVFIGDAQNRRTPDMVKSIKELNRFIFVSTLFYSGTGLDIPSLDSLFICSAVINNMQIEQLLGRVCRETALLDRRVYVFPNTSIKEIKYMIGNFVQRIISLSVDKLGFKQESYRKHQESDPTSACTTSSREERVLNRIFNSQNR
;
A
#
# COMPACT_ATOMS: atom_id res chain seq x y z
N MET A 1 26.02 -14.88 -0.62
CA MET A 1 25.31 -15.65 0.41
C MET A 1 26.09 -16.88 0.76
N SER A 2 25.93 -17.36 2.01
CA SER A 2 26.61 -18.56 2.46
C SER A 2 25.67 -19.76 2.34
N LEU A 3 26.15 -20.84 1.74
CA LEU A 3 25.51 -22.14 1.75
C LEU A 3 25.78 -22.79 3.11
N LEU A 4 24.76 -22.96 3.92
CA LEU A 4 24.89 -23.60 5.24
C LEU A 4 24.00 -24.83 5.35
N LYS A 5 24.48 -25.83 6.10
CA LYS A 5 23.64 -26.94 6.54
C LYS A 5 22.58 -26.44 7.49
N MET A 6 21.36 -26.96 7.38
CA MET A 6 20.24 -26.56 8.22
C MET A 6 20.27 -27.34 9.55
N GLU A 7 21.11 -26.87 10.46
CA GLU A 7 21.11 -27.37 11.85
C GLU A 7 19.83 -26.95 12.57
N TYR A 8 19.43 -27.74 13.58
CA TYR A 8 18.18 -27.50 14.32
C TYR A 8 18.09 -26.10 14.95
N ASN A 9 19.19 -25.59 15.47
CA ASN A 9 19.25 -24.25 16.08
C ASN A 9 19.02 -23.16 15.03
N LEU A 10 19.68 -23.26 13.86
CA LEU A 10 19.52 -22.32 12.75
C LEU A 10 18.09 -22.35 12.21
N TYR A 11 17.54 -23.55 12.02
CA TYR A 11 16.14 -23.72 11.61
C TYR A 11 15.17 -23.04 12.58
N THR A 12 15.36 -23.27 13.89
CA THR A 12 14.48 -22.69 14.92
C THR A 12 14.53 -21.17 14.92
N GLU A 13 15.69 -20.55 14.74
CA GLU A 13 15.82 -19.11 14.64
C GLU A 13 15.14 -18.53 13.38
N LEU A 14 15.38 -19.14 12.23
CA LEU A 14 14.74 -18.73 10.98
C LEU A 14 13.20 -18.89 11.07
N LYS A 15 12.73 -19.98 11.64
CA LYS A 15 11.30 -20.25 11.83
C LYS A 15 10.62 -19.23 12.76
N LYS A 16 11.29 -18.80 13.82
CA LYS A 16 10.81 -17.71 14.68
C LYS A 16 10.65 -16.40 13.89
N MET A 17 11.59 -16.09 13.01
CA MET A 17 11.54 -14.87 12.20
C MET A 17 10.40 -14.88 11.17
N THR A 18 9.98 -16.04 10.70
CA THR A 18 8.81 -16.18 9.81
C THR A 18 7.47 -16.18 10.56
N CYS A 19 7.47 -15.95 11.87
CA CYS A 19 6.27 -16.02 12.72
C CYS A 19 5.52 -17.36 12.60
N GLY A 20 6.26 -18.47 12.47
CA GLY A 20 5.71 -19.83 12.37
C GLY A 20 5.19 -20.23 11.00
N GLN A 21 5.25 -19.35 9.99
CA GLN A 21 4.89 -19.71 8.60
C GLN A 21 5.91 -20.70 8.00
N SER A 22 5.54 -21.36 6.90
CA SER A 22 6.45 -22.24 6.16
C SER A 22 7.72 -21.48 5.76
N LEU A 23 8.86 -22.12 5.96
CA LEU A 23 10.18 -21.60 5.60
C LEU A 23 10.64 -22.31 4.33
N SER A 24 10.79 -21.56 3.24
CA SER A 24 11.32 -22.08 1.98
C SER A 24 12.56 -21.30 1.57
N LEU A 25 13.61 -22.00 1.15
CA LEU A 25 14.89 -21.45 0.71
C LEU A 25 15.40 -22.18 -0.52
N PHE A 26 16.37 -21.58 -1.21
CA PHE A 26 17.11 -22.26 -2.26
C PHE A 26 18.15 -23.21 -1.65
N ASN A 27 18.15 -24.47 -2.11
CA ASN A 27 19.18 -25.44 -1.76
C ASN A 27 20.45 -25.28 -2.62
N GLU A 28 21.45 -26.12 -2.40
CA GLU A 28 22.71 -26.11 -3.16
C GLU A 28 22.53 -26.45 -4.64
N ASP A 29 21.48 -27.18 -5.00
CA ASP A 29 21.13 -27.58 -6.37
C ASP A 29 20.37 -26.46 -7.11
N GLY A 30 19.95 -25.43 -6.42
CA GLY A 30 19.20 -24.29 -6.97
C GLY A 30 17.68 -24.47 -6.93
N ASP A 31 17.18 -25.51 -6.26
CA ASP A 31 15.75 -25.74 -6.05
C ASP A 31 15.23 -24.93 -4.88
N PHE A 32 14.04 -24.37 -5.04
CA PHE A 32 13.35 -23.64 -3.98
C PHE A 32 12.39 -24.58 -3.26
N VAL A 33 12.80 -25.05 -2.10
CA VAL A 33 12.11 -26.10 -1.35
C VAL A 33 11.79 -25.68 0.09
N GLU A 34 10.80 -26.31 0.68
CA GLU A 34 10.52 -26.14 2.11
C GLU A 34 11.67 -26.75 2.92
N VAL A 35 12.10 -25.99 3.93
CA VAL A 35 13.25 -26.36 4.77
C VAL A 35 12.81 -27.25 5.91
N GLU A 36 13.46 -28.39 6.03
CA GLU A 36 13.31 -29.31 7.16
C GLU A 36 14.58 -29.33 8.02
N PRO A 37 14.45 -29.39 9.35
CA PRO A 37 15.61 -29.52 10.24
C PRO A 37 16.30 -30.87 10.01
N GLY A 38 17.64 -30.82 9.98
CA GLY A 38 18.44 -32.06 9.73
C GLY A 38 18.53 -32.50 8.27
N SER A 39 18.02 -31.68 7.34
CA SER A 39 18.18 -31.93 5.89
C SER A 39 19.63 -32.10 5.52
N SER A 40 19.92 -33.04 4.59
CA SER A 40 21.25 -33.23 4.02
C SER A 40 21.73 -32.08 3.13
N PHE A 41 20.78 -31.29 2.59
CA PHE A 41 21.08 -30.16 1.72
C PHE A 41 21.64 -28.96 2.50
N LYS A 42 22.51 -28.21 1.81
CA LYS A 42 22.87 -26.85 2.23
C LYS A 42 21.92 -25.84 1.59
N PHE A 43 21.62 -24.80 2.32
CA PHE A 43 20.69 -23.76 1.90
C PHE A 43 21.36 -22.40 1.79
N LEU A 44 20.91 -21.58 0.82
CA LEU A 44 21.30 -20.19 0.70
C LEU A 44 20.57 -19.37 1.78
N ILE A 45 21.31 -18.97 2.82
CA ILE A 45 20.75 -18.18 3.91
C ILE A 45 20.63 -16.70 3.49
N PRO A 46 19.45 -16.07 3.67
CA PRO A 46 19.24 -14.68 3.31
C PRO A 46 20.24 -13.74 4.00
N LYS A 47 20.82 -12.81 3.23
CA LYS A 47 21.80 -11.84 3.76
C LYS A 47 21.21 -10.98 4.90
N GLY A 48 19.94 -10.63 4.82
CA GLY A 48 19.22 -9.90 5.85
C GLY A 48 19.09 -10.63 7.19
N PHE A 49 19.18 -11.96 7.21
CA PHE A 49 19.22 -12.75 8.44
C PHE A 49 20.38 -12.34 9.34
N TYR A 50 21.54 -12.10 8.76
CA TYR A 50 22.76 -11.70 9.48
C TYR A 50 22.70 -10.24 10.00
N SER A 51 21.71 -9.46 9.63
CA SER A 51 21.49 -8.14 10.22
C SER A 51 20.87 -8.22 11.63
N SER A 52 20.36 -9.40 12.04
CA SER A 52 19.78 -9.59 13.37
C SER A 52 20.83 -9.44 14.48
N PRO A 53 20.53 -8.65 15.52
CA PRO A 53 21.40 -8.54 16.70
C PRO A 53 21.65 -9.89 17.42
N SER A 54 20.69 -10.81 17.34
CA SER A 54 20.76 -12.13 17.98
C SER A 54 21.66 -13.12 17.24
N VAL A 55 21.95 -12.87 15.97
CA VAL A 55 22.77 -13.79 15.17
C VAL A 55 24.24 -13.51 15.39
N LYS A 56 24.94 -14.47 16.00
CA LYS A 56 26.40 -14.48 16.06
C LYS A 56 26.94 -15.02 14.74
N THR A 57 27.68 -14.24 14.02
CA THR A 57 28.29 -14.68 12.76
C THR A 57 29.77 -14.34 12.72
N SER A 58 30.57 -15.28 12.23
CA SER A 58 31.97 -15.05 11.88
C SER A 58 32.13 -14.52 10.43
N LEU A 59 31.04 -14.40 9.69
CA LEU A 59 31.08 -13.94 8.31
C LEU A 59 31.43 -12.45 8.26
N VAL A 60 32.49 -12.14 7.54
CA VAL A 60 32.90 -10.76 7.24
C VAL A 60 32.20 -10.35 5.96
N PHE A 61 31.35 -9.32 6.06
CA PHE A 61 30.72 -8.71 4.89
C PHE A 61 31.60 -7.58 4.38
N GLU A 62 31.65 -7.39 3.06
CA GLU A 62 32.24 -6.20 2.48
C GLU A 62 31.65 -4.95 3.09
N THR A 63 32.51 -4.04 3.53
CA THR A 63 32.06 -2.80 4.14
C THR A 63 31.64 -1.79 3.07
N LEU A 64 30.66 -0.96 3.38
CA LEU A 64 30.16 0.12 2.50
C LEU A 64 31.25 1.11 2.05
N THR A 65 32.39 1.12 2.72
CA THR A 65 33.55 2.00 2.42
C THR A 65 34.41 1.52 1.26
N THR A 66 34.25 0.26 0.82
CA THR A 66 35.16 -0.39 -0.13
C THR A 66 34.67 -0.37 -1.59
N THR A 67 33.47 0.15 -1.86
CA THR A 67 32.93 0.17 -3.21
C THR A 67 33.10 1.53 -3.89
N ASP A 68 33.33 1.50 -5.21
CA ASP A 68 33.42 2.70 -6.06
C ASP A 68 32.07 3.16 -6.62
N ASN A 69 30.97 2.49 -6.24
CA ASN A 69 29.61 2.78 -6.73
C ASN A 69 28.99 4.00 -6.02
N LYS A 70 29.68 5.14 -6.12
CA LYS A 70 29.23 6.41 -5.54
C LYS A 70 28.34 7.19 -6.50
N ILE A 71 27.42 7.98 -5.95
CA ILE A 71 26.65 8.96 -6.70
C ILE A 71 27.58 10.09 -7.16
N THR A 72 27.48 10.45 -8.43
CA THR A 72 28.36 11.44 -9.06
C THR A 72 27.86 12.87 -8.91
N SER A 73 26.55 13.05 -8.77
CA SER A 73 25.93 14.39 -8.67
C SER A 73 24.80 14.41 -7.65
N ILE A 74 24.86 15.36 -6.73
CA ILE A 74 23.74 15.73 -5.86
C ILE A 74 23.58 17.24 -5.97
N ASN A 75 22.44 17.69 -6.47
CA ASN A 75 22.08 19.11 -6.45
C ASN A 75 20.74 19.31 -5.74
N PRO A 76 20.72 19.43 -4.41
CA PRO A 76 19.50 19.47 -3.61
C PRO A 76 18.84 20.86 -3.57
N THR A 77 19.19 21.79 -4.46
CA THR A 77 18.75 23.19 -4.39
C THR A 77 17.21 23.37 -4.40
N ASN A 78 16.48 22.42 -4.97
CA ASN A 78 15.01 22.44 -5.03
C ASN A 78 14.36 21.28 -4.25
N ALA A 79 15.11 20.57 -3.42
CA ALA A 79 14.57 19.42 -2.69
C ALA A 79 13.47 19.85 -1.71
N PRO A 80 12.31 19.19 -1.70
CA PRO A 80 11.25 19.49 -0.76
C PRO A 80 11.72 19.35 0.68
N LYS A 81 11.37 20.31 1.53
CA LYS A 81 11.73 20.26 2.96
C LYS A 81 11.04 19.06 3.64
N LEU A 82 11.81 18.25 4.34
CA LEU A 82 11.27 17.14 5.12
C LEU A 82 10.51 17.63 6.36
N TYR A 83 9.43 16.95 6.70
CA TYR A 83 8.73 17.15 7.97
C TYR A 83 9.58 16.63 9.14
N PRO A 84 9.40 17.15 10.38
CA PRO A 84 10.18 16.72 11.54
C PRO A 84 10.16 15.20 11.78
N ILE A 85 9.02 14.55 11.56
CA ILE A 85 8.89 13.11 11.70
C ILE A 85 9.67 12.32 10.63
N GLN A 86 9.79 12.87 9.42
CA GLN A 86 10.61 12.30 8.35
C GLN A 86 12.10 12.45 8.67
N CYS A 87 12.50 13.61 9.22
CA CYS A 87 13.88 13.82 9.71
C CYS A 87 14.25 12.79 10.79
N LYS A 88 13.32 12.44 11.68
CA LYS A 88 13.52 11.40 12.69
C LYS A 88 13.81 10.04 12.05
N VAL A 89 13.04 9.63 11.03
CA VAL A 89 13.31 8.39 10.29
C VAL A 89 14.69 8.41 9.66
N VAL A 90 15.05 9.50 8.99
CA VAL A 90 16.37 9.65 8.37
C VAL A 90 17.47 9.50 9.42
N SER A 91 17.33 10.15 10.57
CA SER A 91 18.30 10.05 11.67
C SER A 91 18.42 8.60 12.21
N GLU A 92 17.31 7.89 12.38
CA GLU A 92 17.31 6.51 12.84
C GLU A 92 17.98 5.56 11.82
N VAL A 93 17.72 5.74 10.52
CA VAL A 93 18.36 4.94 9.46
C VAL A 93 19.86 5.18 9.43
N VAL A 94 20.29 6.45 9.49
CA VAL A 94 21.73 6.81 9.52
C VAL A 94 22.42 6.24 10.76
N SER A 95 21.78 6.29 11.91
CA SER A 95 22.30 5.68 13.15
C SER A 95 22.46 4.16 13.01
N ASN A 96 21.42 3.48 12.47
CA ASN A 96 21.50 2.04 12.18
C ASN A 96 22.64 1.72 11.19
N MET A 97 22.81 2.52 10.14
CA MET A 97 23.88 2.34 9.16
C MET A 97 25.25 2.38 9.85
N ARG A 98 25.52 3.39 10.68
CA ARG A 98 26.79 3.51 11.43
C ARG A 98 27.03 2.26 12.28
N LYS A 99 26.02 1.84 13.04
CA LYS A 99 26.08 0.63 13.87
C LYS A 99 26.37 -0.63 13.05
N MET A 100 25.73 -0.79 11.88
CA MET A 100 25.97 -1.97 11.02
C MET A 100 27.38 -1.95 10.42
N ILE A 101 27.91 -0.79 10.05
CA ILE A 101 29.31 -0.64 9.59
C ILE A 101 30.28 -1.05 10.71
N GLU A 102 30.11 -0.54 11.93
CA GLU A 102 30.93 -0.89 13.09
C GLU A 102 30.90 -2.40 13.40
N LEU A 103 29.73 -3.00 13.30
CA LEU A 103 29.53 -4.44 13.53
C LEU A 103 29.93 -5.30 12.33
N LYS A 104 30.37 -4.72 11.22
CA LYS A 104 30.66 -5.42 9.94
C LYS A 104 29.47 -6.31 9.49
N ARG A 105 28.26 -5.79 9.57
CA ARG A 105 27.01 -6.47 9.20
C ARG A 105 26.36 -5.81 7.99
N PRO A 106 25.57 -6.58 7.20
CA PRO A 106 24.84 -6.00 6.08
C PRO A 106 23.74 -5.06 6.57
N LEU A 107 23.49 -3.99 5.83
CA LEU A 107 22.43 -3.04 6.13
C LEU A 107 21.13 -3.44 5.37
N TYR A 108 20.28 -4.16 6.04
CA TYR A 108 18.96 -4.60 5.53
C TYR A 108 17.87 -4.12 6.47
N ILE A 109 17.06 -3.16 6.04
CA ILE A 109 16.10 -2.47 6.90
C ILE A 109 14.72 -2.49 6.26
N THR A 110 13.71 -2.84 7.04
CA THR A 110 12.31 -2.59 6.71
C THR A 110 11.92 -1.20 7.24
N LEU A 111 11.56 -0.30 6.33
CA LEU A 111 10.95 0.98 6.67
C LEU A 111 9.44 0.79 6.72
N HIS A 112 8.93 0.47 7.91
CA HIS A 112 7.50 0.35 8.18
C HIS A 112 6.94 1.73 8.49
N LEU A 113 6.53 2.43 7.44
CA LEU A 113 6.04 3.79 7.50
C LEU A 113 4.59 3.85 7.07
N ALA A 114 3.76 4.53 7.84
CA ALA A 114 2.33 4.65 7.57
C ALA A 114 2.04 5.12 6.13
N CYS A 115 0.87 4.77 5.60
CA CYS A 115 0.40 5.34 4.34
C CYS A 115 0.30 6.86 4.47
N GLY A 116 0.72 7.58 3.43
CA GLY A 116 0.74 9.06 3.48
C GLY A 116 1.95 9.69 4.16
N PHE A 117 2.81 8.91 4.79
CA PHE A 117 4.04 9.41 5.45
C PHE A 117 5.01 10.16 4.52
N GLY A 118 4.93 9.94 3.21
CA GLY A 118 5.94 10.43 2.26
C GLY A 118 7.17 9.51 2.20
N LYS A 119 6.94 8.18 2.23
CA LYS A 119 7.99 7.16 2.10
C LYS A 119 8.98 7.45 0.97
N THR A 120 8.44 7.77 -0.20
CA THR A 120 9.22 8.01 -1.42
C THR A 120 10.23 9.14 -1.24
N ILE A 121 9.78 10.33 -0.80
CA ILE A 121 10.66 11.49 -0.61
C ILE A 121 11.68 11.25 0.51
N THR A 122 11.24 10.66 1.63
CA THR A 122 12.15 10.31 2.75
C THR A 122 13.26 9.37 2.28
N THR A 123 12.91 8.39 1.45
CA THR A 123 13.88 7.44 0.89
C THR A 123 14.82 8.11 -0.12
N CYS A 124 14.34 9.05 -0.94
CA CYS A 124 15.19 9.83 -1.83
C CYS A 124 16.24 10.63 -1.07
N TYR A 125 15.88 11.22 0.08
CA TYR A 125 16.85 11.86 0.96
C TYR A 125 17.88 10.87 1.52
N LEU A 126 17.45 9.67 1.91
CA LEU A 126 18.37 8.62 2.36
C LEU A 126 19.35 8.21 1.25
N MET A 127 18.88 8.06 0.01
CA MET A 127 19.77 7.78 -1.14
C MET A 127 20.82 8.85 -1.31
N ALA A 128 20.44 10.12 -1.24
CA ALA A 128 21.35 11.26 -1.33
C ALA A 128 22.38 11.27 -0.17
N ILE A 129 21.94 11.01 1.07
CA ILE A 129 22.81 10.94 2.24
C ILE A 129 23.81 9.79 2.15
N HIS A 130 23.37 8.62 1.70
CA HIS A 130 24.26 7.47 1.54
C HIS A 130 25.26 7.66 0.42
N GLY A 131 24.94 8.46 -0.59
CA GLY A 131 25.80 8.72 -1.72
C GLY A 131 26.15 7.45 -2.52
N ARG A 132 25.22 6.49 -2.62
CA ARG A 132 25.42 5.20 -3.27
C ARG A 132 24.49 4.99 -4.44
N LYS A 133 25.02 4.48 -5.55
CA LYS A 133 24.19 4.09 -6.69
C LYS A 133 23.10 3.12 -6.28
N THR A 134 21.88 3.43 -6.69
CA THR A 134 20.67 2.81 -6.15
C THR A 134 19.78 2.21 -7.25
N VAL A 135 19.29 1.00 -7.02
CA VAL A 135 18.18 0.42 -7.80
C VAL A 135 16.88 0.51 -7.01
N ILE A 136 15.87 1.09 -7.60
CA ILE A 136 14.50 1.13 -7.07
C ILE A 136 13.65 0.12 -7.83
N CYS A 137 13.20 -0.90 -7.14
CA CYS A 137 12.35 -1.95 -7.68
C CYS A 137 10.91 -1.74 -7.26
N VAL A 138 10.01 -1.53 -8.24
CA VAL A 138 8.58 -1.31 -8.03
C VAL A 138 7.74 -2.49 -8.55
N PRO A 139 6.56 -2.77 -7.96
CA PRO A 139 5.71 -3.88 -8.41
C PRO A 139 5.05 -3.63 -9.78
N ASN A 140 4.82 -2.38 -10.14
CA ASN A 140 4.14 -2.03 -11.39
C ASN A 140 4.64 -0.69 -11.96
N LYS A 141 4.32 -0.45 -13.25
CA LYS A 141 4.76 0.75 -13.97
C LYS A 141 4.17 2.07 -13.44
N MET A 142 3.04 2.04 -12.74
CA MET A 142 2.37 3.26 -12.27
C MET A 142 3.20 3.99 -11.20
N LEU A 143 3.96 3.24 -10.39
CA LEU A 143 4.81 3.82 -9.36
C LEU A 143 6.11 4.45 -9.92
N ILE A 144 6.49 4.10 -11.15
CA ILE A 144 7.71 4.65 -11.78
C ILE A 144 7.66 6.17 -11.84
N HIS A 145 6.56 6.75 -12.31
CA HIS A 145 6.44 8.20 -12.44
C HIS A 145 6.51 8.94 -11.09
N GLN A 146 5.92 8.34 -10.06
CA GLN A 146 5.99 8.89 -8.71
C GLN A 146 7.44 8.93 -8.21
N TRP A 147 8.19 7.84 -8.39
CA TRP A 147 9.60 7.77 -8.03
C TRP A 147 10.45 8.74 -8.85
N LYS A 148 10.22 8.80 -10.17
CA LYS A 148 10.91 9.73 -11.07
C LYS A 148 10.84 11.17 -10.54
N THR A 149 9.63 11.67 -10.29
CA THR A 149 9.40 13.03 -9.82
C THR A 149 10.15 13.33 -8.51
N GLN A 150 10.20 12.37 -7.58
CA GLN A 150 10.88 12.57 -6.29
C GLN A 150 12.41 12.45 -6.41
N VAL A 151 12.91 11.58 -7.27
CA VAL A 151 14.35 11.46 -7.56
C VAL A 151 14.86 12.74 -8.23
N GLU A 152 14.11 13.29 -9.20
CA GLU A 152 14.40 14.58 -9.83
C GLU A 152 14.40 15.73 -8.82
N ALA A 153 13.43 15.73 -7.88
CA ALA A 153 13.32 16.77 -6.87
C ALA A 153 14.53 16.84 -5.91
N VAL A 154 15.24 15.75 -5.68
CA VAL A 154 16.47 15.71 -4.89
C VAL A 154 17.75 15.82 -5.74
N GLY A 155 17.61 16.07 -7.04
CA GLY A 155 18.72 16.33 -7.96
C GLY A 155 19.58 15.11 -8.30
N LEU A 156 19.01 13.91 -8.26
CA LEU A 156 19.69 12.67 -8.63
C LEU A 156 19.47 12.32 -10.10
N GLU A 157 20.54 11.89 -10.77
CA GLU A 157 20.47 11.40 -12.14
C GLU A 157 19.79 10.02 -12.18
N HIS A 158 18.78 9.85 -13.03
CA HIS A 158 17.98 8.62 -13.04
C HIS A 158 17.81 8.06 -14.44
N LYS A 159 17.55 6.74 -14.50
CA LYS A 159 17.09 6.04 -15.68
C LYS A 159 15.89 5.17 -15.36
N ILE A 160 14.88 5.24 -16.21
CA ILE A 160 13.65 4.46 -16.05
C ILE A 160 13.68 3.31 -17.05
N SER A 161 13.41 2.10 -16.58
CA SER A 161 13.20 0.96 -17.44
C SER A 161 11.70 0.75 -17.72
N ILE A 162 11.22 1.33 -18.80
CA ILE A 162 9.87 1.09 -19.32
C ILE A 162 9.91 -0.01 -20.40
N ASP A 163 11.01 -0.11 -21.12
CA ASP A 163 11.24 -1.03 -22.22
C ASP A 163 11.87 -2.36 -21.79
N GLY A 164 12.14 -3.21 -22.76
CA GLY A 164 12.71 -4.52 -22.50
C GLY A 164 14.13 -4.45 -21.92
N VAL A 165 14.45 -5.36 -21.02
CA VAL A 165 15.75 -5.45 -20.31
C VAL A 165 16.96 -5.45 -21.27
N SER A 166 16.82 -6.04 -22.45
CA SER A 166 17.91 -6.12 -23.44
C SER A 166 18.33 -4.75 -23.99
N ILE A 167 17.38 -3.83 -24.19
CA ILE A 167 17.65 -2.46 -24.60
C ILE A 167 18.32 -1.70 -23.44
N LEU A 168 17.74 -1.82 -22.25
CA LEU A 168 18.27 -1.20 -21.05
C LEU A 168 19.73 -1.60 -20.79
N LEU A 169 20.08 -2.88 -20.89
CA LEU A 169 21.45 -3.35 -20.68
C LEU A 169 22.45 -2.77 -21.69
N LYS A 170 22.04 -2.56 -22.94
CA LYS A 170 22.89 -1.90 -23.94
C LYS A 170 23.18 -0.45 -23.56
N GLU A 171 22.16 0.26 -23.13
CA GLU A 171 22.25 1.66 -22.71
C GLU A 171 23.07 1.83 -21.42
N LEU A 172 22.89 0.93 -20.46
CA LEU A 172 23.64 0.97 -19.18
C LEU A 172 25.15 0.73 -19.37
N LYS A 173 25.57 0.10 -20.47
CA LYS A 173 27.00 -0.04 -20.81
C LYS A 173 27.65 1.29 -21.22
N THR A 174 26.85 2.22 -21.74
CA THR A 174 27.34 3.54 -22.18
C THR A 174 27.19 4.59 -21.09
N GLN A 175 26.10 4.51 -20.32
CA GLN A 175 25.82 5.47 -19.25
C GLN A 175 25.20 4.75 -18.05
N SER A 176 25.86 4.82 -16.89
CA SER A 176 25.40 4.24 -15.64
C SER A 176 24.86 5.35 -14.73
N PRO A 177 23.52 5.56 -14.68
CA PRO A 177 22.91 6.60 -13.87
C PRO A 177 23.08 6.33 -12.37
N ASP A 178 22.92 7.34 -11.54
CA ASP A 178 22.98 7.22 -10.09
C ASP A 178 21.83 6.41 -9.53
N VAL A 179 20.63 6.54 -10.17
CA VAL A 179 19.42 5.84 -9.76
C VAL A 179 18.78 5.13 -10.95
N LEU A 180 18.52 3.84 -10.78
CA LEU A 180 17.84 2.99 -11.76
C LEU A 180 16.46 2.59 -11.22
N ILE A 181 15.39 3.00 -11.91
CA ILE A 181 14.01 2.66 -11.52
C ILE A 181 13.49 1.55 -12.43
N VAL A 182 13.16 0.40 -11.86
CA VAL A 182 12.78 -0.82 -12.60
C VAL A 182 11.53 -1.48 -12.04
N VAL A 183 10.84 -2.25 -12.89
CA VAL A 183 9.74 -3.12 -12.45
C VAL A 183 10.30 -4.49 -12.07
N SER A 184 9.76 -5.11 -11.03
CA SER A 184 10.24 -6.39 -10.48
C SER A 184 10.38 -7.52 -11.50
N ARG A 185 9.59 -7.52 -12.58
CA ARG A 185 9.72 -8.51 -13.67
C ARG A 185 11.08 -8.45 -14.39
N HIS A 186 11.82 -7.33 -14.35
CA HIS A 186 13.14 -7.24 -14.96
C HIS A 186 14.18 -8.11 -14.25
N LEU A 187 13.93 -8.46 -12.99
CA LEU A 187 14.77 -9.36 -12.20
C LEU A 187 14.68 -10.84 -12.65
N THR A 188 13.87 -11.17 -13.63
CA THR A 188 13.91 -12.49 -14.29
C THR A 188 15.13 -12.67 -15.21
N ASN A 189 15.79 -11.56 -15.60
CA ASN A 189 16.95 -11.59 -16.47
C ASN A 189 18.26 -11.66 -15.66
N ASP A 190 18.96 -12.77 -15.78
CA ASP A 190 20.18 -13.05 -15.03
C ASP A 190 21.33 -12.06 -15.34
N ALA A 191 21.52 -11.71 -16.62
CA ALA A 191 22.55 -10.73 -17.02
C ALA A 191 22.28 -9.34 -16.41
N PHE A 192 21.01 -8.97 -16.30
CA PHE A 192 20.60 -7.74 -15.64
C PHE A 192 20.86 -7.80 -14.13
N CYS A 193 20.51 -8.92 -13.48
CA CYS A 193 20.77 -9.11 -12.05
C CYS A 193 22.28 -9.05 -11.73
N LYS A 194 23.12 -9.68 -12.55
CA LYS A 194 24.60 -9.58 -12.43
C LYS A 194 25.08 -8.13 -12.59
N TYR A 195 24.54 -7.41 -13.58
CA TYR A 195 24.91 -6.03 -13.83
C TYR A 195 24.59 -5.14 -12.63
N ILE A 196 23.34 -5.17 -12.14
CA ILE A 196 22.94 -4.31 -11.02
C ILE A 196 23.68 -4.65 -9.72
N ASN A 197 23.92 -5.94 -9.44
CA ASN A 197 24.68 -6.36 -8.27
C ASN A 197 26.14 -5.87 -8.28
N LYS A 198 26.72 -5.69 -9.47
CA LYS A 198 28.09 -5.19 -9.63
C LYS A 198 28.19 -3.66 -9.53
N HIS A 199 27.18 -2.94 -10.04
CA HIS A 199 27.26 -1.49 -10.26
C HIS A 199 26.39 -0.65 -9.31
N TYR A 200 25.56 -1.29 -8.47
CA TYR A 200 24.67 -0.61 -7.54
C TYR A 200 24.77 -1.24 -6.15
N ASP A 201 24.94 -0.43 -5.14
CA ASP A 201 25.12 -0.88 -3.76
C ASP A 201 23.83 -0.94 -2.97
N LEU A 202 22.89 -0.03 -3.25
CA LEU A 202 21.61 0.07 -2.56
C LEU A 202 20.47 -0.46 -3.44
N PHE A 203 19.70 -1.37 -2.90
CA PHE A 203 18.48 -1.89 -3.51
C PHE A 203 17.27 -1.49 -2.66
N ILE A 204 16.31 -0.82 -3.28
CA ILE A 204 15.07 -0.40 -2.64
C ILE A 204 13.93 -1.23 -3.22
N LEU A 205 13.24 -1.99 -2.38
CA LEU A 205 12.07 -2.77 -2.73
C LEU A 205 10.81 -2.02 -2.26
N ASP A 206 10.20 -1.28 -3.16
CA ASP A 206 8.98 -0.52 -2.85
C ASP A 206 7.75 -1.44 -2.80
N GLU A 207 6.79 -1.09 -1.94
CA GLU A 207 5.60 -1.89 -1.64
C GLU A 207 5.96 -3.35 -1.35
N SER A 208 6.96 -3.55 -0.52
CA SER A 208 7.59 -4.86 -0.27
C SER A 208 6.62 -5.94 0.24
N HIS A 209 5.47 -5.55 0.76
CA HIS A 209 4.39 -6.46 1.15
C HIS A 209 3.76 -7.20 -0.04
N THR A 210 3.90 -6.69 -1.27
CA THR A 210 3.39 -7.35 -2.47
C THR A 210 4.17 -8.62 -2.81
N TYR A 211 5.41 -8.71 -2.34
CA TYR A 211 6.29 -9.84 -2.60
C TYR A 211 6.28 -10.82 -1.42
N ASN A 212 5.80 -12.04 -1.69
CA ASN A 212 5.98 -13.13 -0.74
C ASN A 212 7.34 -13.80 -1.01
N LEU A 213 8.32 -13.48 -0.17
CA LEU A 213 9.68 -14.01 -0.32
C LEU A 213 9.83 -15.48 0.11
N MET A 214 8.73 -16.10 0.58
CA MET A 214 8.63 -17.57 0.76
C MET A 214 8.17 -18.27 -0.51
N ASN A 215 8.01 -17.56 -1.62
CA ASN A 215 7.69 -18.12 -2.92
C ASN A 215 8.87 -17.92 -3.88
N ASN A 216 9.03 -18.83 -4.85
CA ASN A 216 10.04 -18.72 -5.89
C ASN A 216 9.67 -17.63 -6.91
N THR A 217 9.98 -16.39 -6.58
CA THR A 217 9.74 -15.22 -7.42
C THR A 217 11.05 -14.64 -7.95
N ALA A 218 10.96 -13.77 -8.96
CA ALA A 218 12.14 -13.07 -9.49
C ALA A 218 12.87 -12.25 -8.40
N VAL A 219 12.11 -11.60 -7.49
CA VAL A 219 12.68 -10.86 -6.37
C VAL A 219 13.37 -11.79 -5.36
N THR A 220 12.76 -12.92 -5.04
CA THR A 220 13.34 -13.92 -4.13
C THR A 220 14.64 -14.47 -4.70
N ARG A 221 14.65 -14.81 -5.98
CA ARG A 221 15.86 -15.27 -6.69
C ARG A 221 16.95 -14.22 -6.69
N PHE A 222 16.61 -12.97 -6.99
CA PHE A 222 17.56 -11.86 -6.97
C PHE A 222 18.21 -11.71 -5.59
N LEU A 223 17.41 -11.62 -4.53
CA LEU A 223 17.92 -11.51 -3.16
C LEU A 223 18.72 -12.73 -2.70
N ALA A 224 18.48 -13.89 -3.29
CA ALA A 224 19.21 -15.12 -3.00
C ALA A 224 20.56 -15.22 -3.71
N TYR A 225 20.61 -14.95 -5.01
CA TYR A 225 21.80 -15.15 -5.82
C TYR A 225 22.63 -13.89 -6.04
N TYR A 226 22.00 -12.73 -6.00
CA TYR A 226 22.60 -11.42 -6.24
C TYR A 226 22.30 -10.44 -5.08
N PRO A 227 22.59 -10.83 -3.80
CA PRO A 227 22.20 -10.01 -2.65
C PRO A 227 22.95 -8.66 -2.68
N PRO A 228 22.21 -7.54 -2.72
CA PRO A 228 22.80 -6.22 -2.70
C PRO A 228 23.60 -5.96 -1.40
N MET A 229 24.45 -4.96 -1.40
CA MET A 229 25.20 -4.58 -0.21
C MET A 229 24.29 -3.97 0.85
N MET A 230 23.33 -3.15 0.42
CA MET A 230 22.30 -2.53 1.25
C MET A 230 20.93 -2.82 0.65
N CYS A 231 19.94 -3.03 1.51
CA CYS A 231 18.56 -3.26 1.05
C CYS A 231 17.54 -2.56 1.95
N TYR A 232 16.61 -1.80 1.36
CA TYR A 232 15.47 -1.21 2.04
C TYR A 232 14.17 -1.83 1.55
N PHE A 233 13.38 -2.35 2.47
CA PHE A 233 12.02 -2.81 2.24
C PHE A 233 11.04 -1.72 2.68
N LEU A 234 10.43 -1.04 1.70
CA LEU A 234 9.46 0.01 1.98
C LEU A 234 8.06 -0.57 2.01
N THR A 235 7.34 -0.33 3.09
CA THR A 235 5.95 -0.78 3.20
C THR A 235 5.21 -0.11 4.35
N ALA A 236 3.88 0.00 4.22
CA ALA A 236 3.00 0.32 5.33
C ALA A 236 2.55 -0.94 6.10
N THR A 237 2.67 -2.12 5.49
CA THR A 237 2.15 -3.40 6.00
C THR A 237 3.19 -4.50 5.84
N PRO A 238 4.22 -4.56 6.69
CA PRO A 238 5.28 -5.55 6.56
C PRO A 238 4.71 -6.98 6.62
N ARG A 239 5.16 -7.80 5.69
CA ARG A 239 4.81 -9.22 5.67
C ARG A 239 5.69 -9.97 6.67
N PRO A 240 5.12 -10.66 7.67
CA PRO A 240 5.92 -11.36 8.70
C PRO A 240 6.90 -12.36 8.12
N SER A 241 6.51 -13.11 7.07
CA SER A 241 7.38 -14.10 6.41
C SER A 241 8.64 -13.50 5.78
N ASN A 242 8.64 -12.21 5.44
CA ASN A 242 9.81 -11.56 4.83
C ASN A 242 10.91 -11.18 5.85
N ARG A 243 10.68 -11.38 7.16
CA ARG A 243 11.62 -10.97 8.22
C ARG A 243 12.98 -11.64 8.12
N ILE A 244 13.08 -12.85 7.58
CA ILE A 244 14.38 -13.51 7.36
C ILE A 244 15.25 -12.79 6.32
N TYR A 245 14.62 -12.01 5.42
CA TYR A 245 15.34 -11.21 4.43
C TYR A 245 15.66 -9.79 4.92
N CYS A 246 14.89 -9.26 5.87
CA CYS A 246 15.05 -7.90 6.35
C CYS A 246 14.39 -7.73 7.73
N ASN A 247 15.09 -8.08 8.79
CA ASN A 247 14.54 -8.14 10.15
C ASN A 247 14.76 -6.87 10.99
N SER A 248 15.65 -5.99 10.58
CA SER A 248 15.78 -4.68 11.21
C SER A 248 14.63 -3.79 10.75
N ILE A 249 13.77 -3.35 11.68
CA ILE A 249 12.56 -2.61 11.37
C ILE A 249 12.60 -1.24 12.03
N ILE A 250 12.47 -0.18 11.21
CA ILE A 250 12.15 1.16 11.68
C ILE A 250 10.66 1.36 11.51
N ASN A 251 9.96 1.52 12.62
CA ASN A 251 8.51 1.60 12.65
C ASN A 251 8.04 2.96 13.14
N ILE A 252 7.39 3.72 12.24
CA ILE A 252 6.67 4.93 12.59
C ILE A 252 5.22 4.77 12.13
N ALA A 253 4.41 4.23 13.03
CA ALA A 253 3.00 3.91 12.75
C ALA A 253 2.06 5.11 12.93
N LYS A 254 2.43 6.14 13.70
CA LYS A 254 1.54 7.28 13.99
C LYS A 254 1.98 8.51 13.20
N LEU A 255 1.07 8.99 12.38
CA LEU A 255 1.07 10.35 11.85
C LEU A 255 0.22 11.23 12.78
N SER A 256 0.81 12.32 13.21
CA SER A 256 0.33 13.60 13.80
C SER A 256 -1.16 13.84 14.15
N ASP A 257 -1.41 15.06 14.59
CA ASP A 257 -2.62 15.67 15.17
C ASP A 257 -3.86 15.78 14.24
N LEU A 258 -3.92 15.00 13.15
CA LEU A 258 -5.07 14.98 12.27
C LEU A 258 -6.29 14.42 12.98
N LYS A 259 -7.36 15.19 13.02
CA LYS A 259 -8.68 14.72 13.45
C LYS A 259 -9.22 13.81 12.35
N LYS A 260 -9.36 12.53 12.66
CA LYS A 260 -9.78 11.49 11.71
C LYS A 260 -11.08 10.85 12.19
N THR A 261 -12.12 10.93 11.36
CA THR A 261 -13.43 10.38 11.70
C THR A 261 -13.88 9.38 10.63
N ILE A 262 -14.41 8.23 11.06
CA ILE A 262 -15.07 7.27 10.18
C ILE A 262 -16.55 7.18 10.52
N TYR A 263 -17.39 7.30 9.50
CA TYR A 263 -18.84 7.18 9.56
C TYR A 263 -19.28 5.87 8.89
N VAL A 264 -19.99 5.04 9.63
CA VAL A 264 -20.67 3.86 9.09
C VAL A 264 -22.14 4.22 8.91
N VAL A 265 -22.53 4.51 7.68
CA VAL A 265 -23.89 4.93 7.31
C VAL A 265 -24.64 3.70 6.85
N ASP A 266 -25.36 3.04 7.74
CA ASP A 266 -26.11 1.83 7.39
C ASP A 266 -27.33 2.15 6.54
N SER A 267 -27.51 1.38 5.48
CA SER A 267 -28.60 1.50 4.56
C SER A 267 -29.57 0.31 4.72
N PHE A 268 -30.55 0.47 5.60
CA PHE A 268 -31.63 -0.49 5.74
C PHE A 268 -32.70 -0.24 4.68
N PHE A 269 -32.52 -0.85 3.53
CA PHE A 269 -33.53 -0.82 2.48
C PHE A 269 -34.20 -2.18 2.35
N GLU A 270 -35.42 -2.18 1.83
CA GLU A 270 -36.12 -3.42 1.57
C GLU A 270 -35.30 -4.35 0.67
N PRO A 271 -35.25 -5.64 0.97
CA PRO A 271 -34.45 -6.59 0.20
C PRO A 271 -34.98 -6.68 -1.24
N TYR A 272 -34.06 -6.83 -2.18
CA TYR A 272 -34.41 -7.25 -3.55
C TYR A 272 -35.24 -8.51 -3.51
N SER A 273 -36.17 -8.67 -4.48
CA SER A 273 -36.91 -9.90 -4.56
C SER A 273 -35.96 -11.10 -4.64
N THR A 274 -36.24 -12.12 -3.85
CA THR A 274 -35.42 -13.34 -3.74
C THR A 274 -35.17 -13.98 -5.12
N ASP A 275 -36.12 -13.83 -6.04
CA ASP A 275 -36.01 -14.39 -7.39
C ASP A 275 -35.01 -13.63 -8.26
N ASN A 276 -34.98 -12.31 -8.21
CA ASN A 276 -33.98 -11.51 -8.91
C ASN A 276 -32.57 -11.83 -8.43
N ILE A 277 -32.38 -12.00 -7.12
CA ILE A 277 -31.12 -12.40 -6.51
C ILE A 277 -30.71 -13.78 -7.00
N ARG A 278 -31.60 -14.77 -6.98
CA ARG A 278 -31.33 -16.14 -7.48
C ARG A 278 -30.97 -16.17 -8.96
N HIS A 279 -31.65 -15.39 -9.79
CA HIS A 279 -31.32 -15.27 -11.22
C HIS A 279 -29.93 -14.69 -11.46
N MET A 280 -29.55 -13.69 -10.70
CA MET A 280 -28.20 -13.12 -10.78
C MET A 280 -27.12 -14.13 -10.34
N ILE A 281 -27.36 -14.92 -9.28
CA ILE A 281 -26.44 -15.97 -8.82
C ILE A 281 -26.27 -17.05 -9.88
N LYS A 282 -27.35 -17.52 -10.47
CA LYS A 282 -27.29 -18.56 -11.54
C LYS A 282 -26.50 -18.13 -12.75
N ARG A 283 -26.53 -16.85 -13.15
CA ARG A 283 -25.74 -16.32 -14.27
C ARG A 283 -24.24 -16.27 -14.00
N LEU A 284 -23.85 -16.39 -12.73
CA LEU A 284 -22.45 -16.39 -12.30
C LEU A 284 -21.94 -17.79 -11.96
N ASP A 285 -22.73 -18.84 -12.19
CA ASP A 285 -22.31 -20.22 -11.97
C ASP A 285 -21.12 -20.57 -12.87
N GLY A 286 -20.07 -21.11 -12.24
CA GLY A 286 -18.78 -21.40 -12.88
C GLY A 286 -17.66 -20.38 -12.61
N ALA A 287 -17.94 -19.20 -12.08
CA ALA A 287 -16.90 -18.23 -11.72
C ALA A 287 -16.27 -18.55 -10.35
N SER A 288 -14.94 -18.63 -10.28
CA SER A 288 -14.19 -18.93 -9.05
C SER A 288 -14.42 -17.92 -7.91
N ASN A 289 -14.79 -16.69 -8.24
CA ASN A 289 -15.07 -15.59 -7.30
C ASN A 289 -16.51 -15.06 -7.38
N LYS A 290 -17.48 -15.92 -7.66
CA LYS A 290 -18.86 -15.52 -7.91
C LYS A 290 -19.48 -14.63 -6.83
N TYR A 291 -19.28 -14.97 -5.56
CA TYR A 291 -19.83 -14.18 -4.46
C TYR A 291 -19.26 -12.76 -4.37
N HIS A 292 -17.98 -12.57 -4.68
CA HIS A 292 -17.35 -11.26 -4.70
C HIS A 292 -17.91 -10.38 -5.82
N ILE A 293 -17.99 -10.92 -7.03
CA ILE A 293 -18.56 -10.21 -8.20
C ILE A 293 -20.02 -9.90 -7.96
N TYR A 294 -20.75 -10.87 -7.43
CA TYR A 294 -22.15 -10.77 -7.12
C TYR A 294 -22.46 -9.69 -6.08
N THR A 295 -21.71 -9.64 -4.98
CA THR A 295 -21.85 -8.61 -3.96
C THR A 295 -21.69 -7.22 -4.56
N GLU A 296 -20.65 -7.00 -5.35
CA GLU A 296 -20.41 -5.70 -5.98
C GLU A 296 -21.48 -5.33 -7.02
N LYS A 297 -22.01 -6.30 -7.77
CA LYS A 297 -23.13 -6.07 -8.69
C LYS A 297 -24.41 -5.69 -7.96
N LEU A 298 -24.75 -6.38 -6.87
CA LEU A 298 -25.88 -6.02 -6.03
C LEU A 298 -25.75 -4.61 -5.48
N LEU A 299 -24.59 -4.25 -4.93
CA LEU A 299 -24.33 -2.91 -4.42
C LEU A 299 -24.39 -1.84 -5.53
N SER A 300 -24.02 -2.18 -6.76
CA SER A 300 -24.05 -1.22 -7.88
C SER A 300 -25.46 -0.90 -8.38
N VAL A 301 -26.39 -1.83 -8.24
CA VAL A 301 -27.79 -1.66 -8.66
C VAL A 301 -28.73 -1.33 -7.49
N ASP A 302 -28.22 -1.25 -6.26
CA ASP A 302 -28.97 -0.85 -5.07
C ASP A 302 -29.28 0.65 -5.11
N GLU A 303 -30.36 1.01 -5.77
CA GLU A 303 -30.75 2.39 -6.03
C GLU A 303 -30.97 3.20 -4.74
N PRO A 304 -31.73 2.70 -3.73
CA PRO A 304 -31.88 3.43 -2.47
C PRO A 304 -30.55 3.71 -1.77
N ARG A 305 -29.63 2.73 -1.76
CA ARG A 305 -28.30 2.91 -1.20
C ARG A 305 -27.48 3.92 -2.01
N ASN A 306 -27.51 3.84 -3.32
CA ASN A 306 -26.80 4.79 -4.19
C ASN A 306 -27.33 6.21 -4.00
N GLN A 307 -28.63 6.38 -3.80
CA GLN A 307 -29.24 7.66 -3.49
C GLN A 307 -28.84 8.18 -2.11
N LEU A 308 -28.74 7.32 -1.10
CA LEU A 308 -28.22 7.68 0.24
C LEU A 308 -26.77 8.18 0.15
N ILE A 309 -25.91 7.48 -0.59
CA ILE A 309 -24.53 7.89 -0.82
C ILE A 309 -24.47 9.29 -1.46
N LEU A 310 -25.25 9.48 -2.52
CA LEU A 310 -25.30 10.77 -3.23
C LEU A 310 -25.82 11.90 -2.32
N ASN A 311 -26.90 11.68 -1.58
CA ASN A 311 -27.46 12.67 -0.66
C ASN A 311 -26.44 13.06 0.41
N THR A 312 -25.79 12.08 1.03
CA THR A 312 -24.76 12.33 2.03
C THR A 312 -23.61 13.14 1.44
N LEU A 313 -23.11 12.77 0.26
CA LEU A 313 -22.03 13.49 -0.40
C LEU A 313 -22.42 14.92 -0.76
N VAL A 314 -23.60 15.10 -1.33
CA VAL A 314 -24.12 16.41 -1.74
C VAL A 314 -24.30 17.35 -0.54
N GLU A 315 -24.87 16.84 0.56
CA GLU A 315 -25.08 17.58 1.80
C GLU A 315 -23.75 18.05 2.39
N GLU A 316 -22.81 17.15 2.60
CA GLU A 316 -21.49 17.42 3.16
C GLU A 316 -20.64 18.35 2.26
N PHE A 317 -20.74 18.17 0.94
CA PHE A 317 -20.03 19.02 -0.01
C PHE A 317 -20.63 20.41 -0.10
N LYS A 318 -21.98 20.55 -0.13
CA LYS A 318 -22.64 21.86 -0.17
C LYS A 318 -22.42 22.68 1.11
N SER A 319 -22.41 22.02 2.26
CA SER A 319 -22.11 22.69 3.55
C SER A 319 -20.66 23.19 3.68
N GLY A 320 -19.77 22.77 2.78
CA GLY A 320 -18.34 23.08 2.87
C GLY A 320 -17.59 22.25 3.93
N THR A 321 -18.25 21.29 4.54
CA THR A 321 -17.66 20.40 5.54
C THR A 321 -16.53 19.55 4.94
N ILE A 322 -16.71 19.13 3.69
CA ILE A 322 -15.71 18.42 2.89
C ILE A 322 -15.57 19.10 1.52
N ASN A 323 -14.36 19.15 1.00
CA ASN A 323 -14.08 19.87 -0.25
C ASN A 323 -13.31 19.02 -1.28
N ARG A 324 -12.50 18.09 -0.86
CA ARG A 324 -11.61 17.30 -1.74
C ARG A 324 -11.91 15.82 -1.57
N ILE A 325 -12.89 15.35 -2.35
CA ILE A 325 -13.53 14.06 -2.16
C ILE A 325 -12.98 13.02 -3.13
N LEU A 326 -12.67 11.82 -2.60
CA LEU A 326 -12.45 10.62 -3.39
C LEU A 326 -13.61 9.64 -3.20
N VAL A 327 -14.29 9.30 -4.30
CA VAL A 327 -15.37 8.30 -4.33
C VAL A 327 -14.84 7.03 -4.97
N ILE A 328 -14.89 5.91 -4.23
CA ILE A 328 -14.33 4.62 -4.66
C ILE A 328 -15.42 3.60 -4.90
N THR A 329 -15.41 3.04 -6.10
CA THR A 329 -16.20 1.87 -6.48
C THR A 329 -15.29 0.72 -6.93
N LYS A 330 -15.81 -0.49 -7.07
CA LYS A 330 -15.07 -1.61 -7.64
C LYS A 330 -15.41 -1.82 -9.12
N LEU A 331 -16.68 -1.70 -9.46
CA LEU A 331 -17.16 -1.87 -10.82
C LEU A 331 -17.14 -0.56 -11.60
N ARG A 332 -16.71 -0.61 -12.85
CA ARG A 332 -16.67 0.56 -13.74
C ARG A 332 -18.07 1.14 -14.01
N GLU A 333 -19.06 0.29 -14.16
CA GLU A 333 -20.46 0.70 -14.34
C GLU A 333 -20.96 1.53 -13.15
N HIS A 334 -20.64 1.12 -11.93
CA HIS A 334 -20.97 1.84 -10.69
C HIS A 334 -20.23 3.20 -10.60
N MET A 335 -18.97 3.24 -11.00
CA MET A 335 -18.20 4.48 -11.10
C MET A 335 -18.82 5.46 -12.07
N VAL A 336 -19.22 5.00 -13.27
CA VAL A 336 -19.85 5.84 -14.30
C VAL A 336 -21.21 6.35 -13.85
N LEU A 337 -21.97 5.56 -13.10
CA LEU A 337 -23.25 5.98 -12.52
C LEU A 337 -23.07 7.18 -11.59
N PHE A 338 -22.17 7.07 -10.60
CA PHE A 338 -21.86 8.19 -9.68
C PHE A 338 -21.31 9.40 -10.42
N TYR A 339 -20.38 9.20 -11.34
CA TYR A 339 -19.80 10.28 -12.13
C TYR A 339 -20.88 11.07 -12.88
N LYS A 340 -21.76 10.40 -13.63
CA LYS A 340 -22.83 11.06 -14.37
C LYS A 340 -23.79 11.85 -13.47
N ARG A 341 -24.17 11.28 -12.34
CA ARG A 341 -25.10 11.94 -11.40
C ARG A 341 -24.47 13.15 -10.74
N LEU A 342 -23.22 13.04 -10.31
CA LEU A 342 -22.48 14.14 -9.70
C LEU A 342 -22.13 15.23 -10.72
N LEU A 343 -21.79 14.85 -11.96
CA LEU A 343 -21.55 15.78 -13.06
C LEU A 343 -22.77 16.66 -13.35
N ASN A 344 -23.96 16.05 -13.36
CA ASN A 344 -25.21 16.80 -13.55
C ASN A 344 -25.52 17.77 -12.40
N LEU A 345 -25.04 17.50 -11.19
CA LEU A 345 -25.30 18.33 -10.00
C LEU A 345 -24.26 19.45 -9.82
N PHE A 346 -23.01 19.22 -10.15
CA PHE A 346 -21.91 20.12 -9.82
C PHE A 346 -21.10 20.61 -11.01
N GLY A 347 -21.31 20.04 -12.20
CA GLY A 347 -20.63 20.45 -13.43
C GLY A 347 -19.21 19.86 -13.62
N PRO A 348 -18.64 20.04 -14.82
CA PRO A 348 -17.34 19.46 -15.20
C PRO A 348 -16.14 20.11 -14.52
N GLU A 349 -16.30 21.30 -13.97
CA GLU A 349 -15.24 22.05 -13.28
C GLU A 349 -14.90 21.44 -11.91
N VAL A 350 -15.84 20.66 -11.36
CA VAL A 350 -15.77 20.13 -9.99
C VAL A 350 -15.66 18.61 -9.98
N VAL A 351 -16.28 17.92 -10.96
CA VAL A 351 -16.42 16.47 -10.95
C VAL A 351 -15.52 15.82 -12.01
N PHE A 352 -14.68 14.93 -11.54
CA PHE A 352 -13.67 14.26 -12.37
C PHE A 352 -13.80 12.73 -12.25
N ILE A 353 -13.38 12.02 -13.31
CA ILE A 353 -13.41 10.56 -13.36
C ILE A 353 -12.02 9.98 -13.58
N GLY A 354 -11.62 9.06 -12.72
CA GLY A 354 -10.35 8.31 -12.81
C GLY A 354 -10.55 6.91 -13.37
N ASP A 355 -10.22 6.72 -14.64
CA ASP A 355 -10.33 5.43 -15.32
C ASP A 355 -8.99 5.03 -15.93
N ALA A 356 -8.51 3.81 -15.62
CA ALA A 356 -7.27 3.25 -16.16
C ALA A 356 -7.26 3.13 -17.70
N GLN A 357 -8.43 3.06 -18.31
CA GLN A 357 -8.55 3.01 -19.78
C GLN A 357 -8.49 4.38 -20.45
N ASN A 358 -8.65 5.47 -19.69
CA ASN A 358 -8.60 6.82 -20.21
C ASN A 358 -7.17 7.37 -20.16
N ARG A 359 -6.54 7.53 -21.33
CA ARG A 359 -5.18 8.05 -21.47
C ARG A 359 -4.97 9.48 -20.91
N ARG A 360 -6.03 10.28 -20.81
CA ARG A 360 -6.00 11.66 -20.27
C ARG A 360 -6.07 11.72 -18.74
N THR A 361 -6.34 10.61 -18.08
CA THR A 361 -6.48 10.59 -16.61
C THR A 361 -5.23 11.09 -15.86
N PRO A 362 -3.99 10.79 -16.26
CA PRO A 362 -2.80 11.31 -15.59
C PRO A 362 -2.69 12.84 -15.63
N ASP A 363 -3.03 13.47 -16.77
CA ASP A 363 -2.96 14.93 -16.91
C ASP A 363 -4.07 15.60 -16.10
N MET A 364 -5.26 15.02 -16.09
CA MET A 364 -6.38 15.47 -15.26
C MET A 364 -6.03 15.38 -13.76
N VAL A 365 -5.36 14.33 -13.31
CA VAL A 365 -4.91 14.21 -11.92
C VAL A 365 -3.92 15.31 -11.55
N LYS A 366 -3.07 15.75 -12.48
CA LYS A 366 -2.17 16.87 -12.24
C LYS A 366 -2.95 18.18 -12.04
N SER A 367 -3.94 18.47 -12.90
CA SER A 367 -4.74 19.68 -12.77
C SER A 367 -5.59 19.69 -11.49
N ILE A 368 -6.11 18.54 -11.06
CA ILE A 368 -6.89 18.42 -9.82
C ILE A 368 -6.06 18.76 -8.57
N LYS A 369 -4.75 18.54 -8.58
CA LYS A 369 -3.88 18.81 -7.42
C LYS A 369 -3.90 20.27 -6.99
N GLU A 370 -4.12 21.17 -7.91
CA GLU A 370 -4.15 22.63 -7.67
C GLU A 370 -5.53 23.13 -7.24
N LEU A 371 -6.57 22.31 -7.39
CA LEU A 371 -7.93 22.71 -7.05
C LEU A 371 -8.16 22.65 -5.53
N ASN A 372 -8.85 23.67 -5.02
CA ASN A 372 -9.26 23.71 -3.62
C ASN A 372 -10.52 22.88 -3.36
N ARG A 373 -11.30 22.58 -4.39
CA ARG A 373 -12.58 21.90 -4.27
C ARG A 373 -12.85 21.01 -5.47
N PHE A 374 -13.03 19.70 -5.23
CA PHE A 374 -13.30 18.72 -6.29
C PHE A 374 -13.90 17.43 -5.77
N ILE A 375 -14.56 16.67 -6.66
CA ILE A 375 -15.04 15.32 -6.45
C ILE A 375 -14.39 14.43 -7.50
N PHE A 376 -13.56 13.49 -7.07
CA PHE A 376 -12.90 12.53 -7.94
C PHE A 376 -13.49 11.14 -7.79
N VAL A 377 -14.17 10.65 -8.83
CA VAL A 377 -14.80 9.32 -8.84
C VAL A 377 -13.89 8.33 -9.54
N SER A 378 -13.57 7.22 -8.88
CA SER A 378 -12.60 6.25 -9.43
C SER A 378 -12.90 4.82 -9.03
N THR A 379 -12.29 3.89 -9.76
CA THR A 379 -12.31 2.48 -9.35
C THR A 379 -11.21 2.19 -8.33
N LEU A 380 -11.46 1.15 -7.51
CA LEU A 380 -10.48 0.64 -6.55
C LEU A 380 -9.14 0.27 -7.21
N PHE A 381 -9.20 -0.31 -8.41
CA PHE A 381 -8.00 -0.70 -9.15
C PHE A 381 -7.12 0.51 -9.50
N TYR A 382 -7.73 1.56 -10.04
CA TYR A 382 -6.99 2.78 -10.42
C TYR A 382 -6.49 3.55 -9.19
N SER A 383 -7.33 3.71 -8.18
CA SER A 383 -6.99 4.48 -6.98
C SER A 383 -6.11 3.71 -5.99
N GLY A 384 -6.15 2.38 -6.00
CA GLY A 384 -5.34 1.54 -5.12
C GLY A 384 -3.85 1.62 -5.44
N THR A 385 -3.50 1.79 -6.71
CA THR A 385 -2.11 1.69 -7.17
C THR A 385 -1.68 2.93 -7.96
N GLY A 386 -1.17 3.97 -7.30
CA GLY A 386 -0.47 5.07 -7.99
C GLY A 386 -1.20 6.39 -8.12
N LEU A 387 -2.43 6.53 -7.60
CA LEU A 387 -3.10 7.82 -7.55
C LEU A 387 -2.43 8.71 -6.49
N ASP A 388 -1.78 9.79 -6.92
CA ASP A 388 -1.13 10.74 -6.04
C ASP A 388 -1.91 12.06 -6.00
N ILE A 389 -2.90 12.13 -5.12
CA ILE A 389 -3.63 13.36 -4.76
C ILE A 389 -3.34 13.66 -3.28
N PRO A 390 -2.42 14.58 -2.97
CA PRO A 390 -1.95 14.78 -1.60
C PRO A 390 -2.96 15.45 -0.67
N SER A 391 -3.98 16.07 -1.20
CA SER A 391 -4.83 16.99 -0.44
C SER A 391 -6.27 16.51 -0.22
N LEU A 392 -6.51 15.18 -0.28
CA LEU A 392 -7.83 14.61 0.02
C LEU A 392 -8.22 14.87 1.48
N ASP A 393 -9.42 15.35 1.72
CA ASP A 393 -10.01 15.50 3.06
C ASP A 393 -11.06 14.42 3.35
N SER A 394 -11.65 13.82 2.32
CA SER A 394 -12.68 12.83 2.50
C SER A 394 -12.64 11.66 1.50
N LEU A 395 -13.15 10.52 1.96
CA LEU A 395 -13.20 9.26 1.22
C LEU A 395 -14.57 8.61 1.37
N PHE A 396 -15.23 8.37 0.24
CA PHE A 396 -16.49 7.63 0.15
C PHE A 396 -16.22 6.23 -0.40
N ILE A 397 -16.38 5.20 0.43
CA ILE A 397 -16.15 3.81 0.03
C ILE A 397 -17.49 3.17 -0.33
N CYS A 398 -17.75 3.07 -1.63
CA CYS A 398 -19.00 2.53 -2.17
C CYS A 398 -18.94 1.02 -2.47
N SER A 399 -17.80 0.38 -2.24
CA SER A 399 -17.56 -1.07 -2.43
C SER A 399 -17.47 -1.78 -1.08
N ALA A 400 -17.73 -3.08 -1.04
CA ALA A 400 -17.58 -3.92 0.15
C ALA A 400 -16.60 -5.08 -0.03
N VAL A 401 -16.15 -5.34 -1.24
CA VAL A 401 -15.21 -6.43 -1.52
C VAL A 401 -13.79 -5.87 -1.69
N ILE A 402 -13.17 -5.55 -0.57
CA ILE A 402 -11.84 -4.94 -0.50
C ILE A 402 -10.99 -5.74 0.50
N ASN A 403 -9.74 -6.04 0.18
CA ASN A 403 -8.83 -6.70 1.12
C ASN A 403 -8.21 -5.68 2.11
N ASN A 404 -7.64 -6.18 3.22
CA ASN A 404 -7.08 -5.34 4.28
C ASN A 404 -6.02 -4.35 3.78
N MET A 405 -5.16 -4.79 2.88
CA MET A 405 -4.10 -3.96 2.30
C MET A 405 -4.67 -2.80 1.49
N GLN A 406 -5.68 -3.07 0.65
CA GLN A 406 -6.36 -2.04 -0.13
C GLN A 406 -7.12 -1.05 0.76
N ILE A 407 -7.79 -1.55 1.82
CA ILE A 407 -8.43 -0.68 2.82
C ILE A 407 -7.40 0.28 3.43
N GLU A 408 -6.29 -0.26 3.89
CA GLU A 408 -5.22 0.54 4.51
C GLU A 408 -4.61 1.57 3.56
N GLN A 409 -4.39 1.19 2.30
CA GLN A 409 -3.91 2.12 1.27
C GLN A 409 -4.91 3.24 0.99
N LEU A 410 -6.21 2.93 0.92
CA LEU A 410 -7.25 3.94 0.71
C LEU A 410 -7.35 4.90 1.90
N LEU A 411 -7.41 4.37 3.12
CA LEU A 411 -7.41 5.17 4.35
C LEU A 411 -6.17 6.06 4.44
N GLY A 412 -5.01 5.52 4.09
CA GLY A 412 -3.76 6.25 4.07
C GLY A 412 -3.74 7.44 3.11
N ARG A 413 -4.57 7.46 2.06
CA ARG A 413 -4.66 8.59 1.14
C ARG A 413 -5.26 9.84 1.78
N VAL A 414 -6.22 9.66 2.68
CA VAL A 414 -6.77 10.77 3.47
C VAL A 414 -5.96 11.08 4.72
N CYS A 415 -4.99 10.24 5.10
CA CYS A 415 -4.13 10.49 6.25
C CYS A 415 -2.90 11.35 5.93
N ARG A 416 -2.75 11.87 4.73
CA ARG A 416 -1.62 12.74 4.35
C ARG A 416 -1.71 14.08 5.07
N GLU A 417 -0.60 14.57 5.57
CA GLU A 417 -0.53 15.89 6.20
C GLU A 417 -0.74 17.00 5.16
N THR A 418 -1.69 17.86 5.44
CA THR A 418 -1.97 19.09 4.70
C THR A 418 -2.39 20.14 5.71
N ALA A 419 -2.57 21.40 5.28
CA ALA A 419 -3.10 22.48 6.13
C ALA A 419 -4.51 22.19 6.69
N LEU A 420 -5.27 21.30 6.06
CA LEU A 420 -6.57 20.85 6.55
C LEU A 420 -6.37 19.78 7.61
N LEU A 421 -6.97 19.94 8.79
CA LEU A 421 -6.78 19.04 9.93
C LEU A 421 -7.87 17.96 10.04
N ASP A 422 -9.04 18.14 9.43
CA ASP A 422 -10.17 17.21 9.51
C ASP A 422 -10.16 16.20 8.35
N ARG A 423 -10.34 14.92 8.66
CA ARG A 423 -10.35 13.83 7.70
C ARG A 423 -11.56 12.94 7.94
N ARG A 424 -12.33 12.69 6.89
CA ARG A 424 -13.59 11.95 6.99
C ARG A 424 -13.65 10.78 6.04
N VAL A 425 -14.07 9.64 6.55
CA VAL A 425 -14.30 8.41 5.77
C VAL A 425 -15.74 7.99 5.94
N TYR A 426 -16.42 7.70 4.84
CA TYR A 426 -17.80 7.27 4.82
C TYR A 426 -17.90 5.88 4.21
N VAL A 427 -18.59 4.99 4.90
CA VAL A 427 -18.82 3.61 4.49
C VAL A 427 -20.32 3.33 4.54
N PHE A 428 -20.84 2.70 3.51
CA PHE A 428 -22.27 2.50 3.34
C PHE A 428 -22.61 0.99 3.23
N PRO A 429 -22.63 0.24 4.33
CA PRO A 429 -23.04 -1.14 4.31
C PRO A 429 -24.54 -1.27 4.07
N ASN A 430 -24.95 -2.32 3.34
CA ASN A 430 -26.33 -2.77 3.29
C ASN A 430 -26.42 -4.18 3.88
N THR A 431 -26.91 -4.29 5.10
CA THR A 431 -27.01 -5.55 5.83
C THR A 431 -28.39 -6.22 5.68
N SER A 432 -29.32 -5.62 4.91
CA SER A 432 -30.67 -6.17 4.68
C SER A 432 -30.67 -7.36 3.71
N ILE A 433 -29.67 -7.44 2.81
CA ILE A 433 -29.56 -8.51 1.82
C ILE A 433 -28.93 -9.75 2.44
N LYS A 434 -29.75 -10.76 2.73
CA LYS A 434 -29.36 -11.96 3.48
C LYS A 434 -28.15 -12.70 2.88
N GLU A 435 -28.10 -12.83 1.55
CA GLU A 435 -27.10 -13.60 0.82
C GLU A 435 -25.69 -13.01 0.89
N ILE A 436 -25.57 -11.69 1.05
CA ILE A 436 -24.28 -11.00 1.11
C ILE A 436 -23.98 -10.39 2.48
N LYS A 437 -24.88 -10.54 3.45
CA LYS A 437 -24.75 -9.95 4.79
C LYS A 437 -23.43 -10.30 5.46
N TYR A 438 -22.97 -11.55 5.36
CA TYR A 438 -21.72 -12.01 5.94
C TYR A 438 -20.51 -11.28 5.34
N MET A 439 -20.47 -11.10 4.03
CA MET A 439 -19.35 -10.40 3.35
C MET A 439 -19.33 -8.92 3.72
N ILE A 440 -20.50 -8.29 3.79
CA ILE A 440 -20.61 -6.88 4.19
C ILE A 440 -20.21 -6.71 5.66
N GLY A 441 -20.67 -7.59 6.55
CA GLY A 441 -20.28 -7.58 7.98
C GLY A 441 -18.76 -7.72 8.18
N ASN A 442 -18.15 -8.68 7.49
CA ASN A 442 -16.69 -8.84 7.52
C ASN A 442 -15.92 -7.62 6.97
N PHE A 443 -16.46 -6.96 5.95
CA PHE A 443 -15.86 -5.73 5.43
C PHE A 443 -15.93 -4.61 6.46
N VAL A 444 -17.10 -4.40 7.07
CA VAL A 444 -17.30 -3.36 8.11
C VAL A 444 -16.37 -3.60 9.30
N GLN A 445 -16.30 -4.83 9.80
CA GLN A 445 -15.39 -5.20 10.89
C GLN A 445 -13.93 -4.87 10.56
N ARG A 446 -13.48 -5.27 9.37
CA ARG A 446 -12.10 -5.05 8.93
C ARG A 446 -11.77 -3.55 8.77
N ILE A 447 -12.68 -2.77 8.18
CA ILE A 447 -12.43 -1.35 7.98
C ILE A 447 -12.45 -0.60 9.31
N ILE A 448 -13.32 -0.94 10.25
CA ILE A 448 -13.34 -0.37 11.60
C ILE A 448 -12.03 -0.71 12.32
N SER A 449 -11.65 -1.99 12.39
CA SER A 449 -10.40 -2.38 13.05
C SER A 449 -9.17 -1.69 12.43
N LEU A 450 -9.06 -1.62 11.12
CA LEU A 450 -7.93 -0.94 10.47
C LEU A 450 -7.96 0.58 10.67
N SER A 451 -9.13 1.20 10.61
CA SER A 451 -9.24 2.66 10.79
C SER A 451 -9.07 3.07 12.24
N VAL A 452 -9.77 2.44 13.17
CA VAL A 452 -9.79 2.83 14.60
C VAL A 452 -8.53 2.33 15.31
N ASP A 453 -8.30 1.00 15.30
CA ASP A 453 -7.24 0.40 16.11
C ASP A 453 -5.84 0.71 15.56
N LYS A 454 -5.70 0.73 14.22
CA LYS A 454 -4.39 0.90 13.57
C LYS A 454 -4.08 2.33 13.18
N LEU A 455 -5.04 3.07 12.61
CA LEU A 455 -4.82 4.41 12.05
C LEU A 455 -5.33 5.54 12.96
N GLY A 456 -6.00 5.21 14.07
CA GLY A 456 -6.46 6.17 15.08
C GLY A 456 -7.61 7.07 14.61
N PHE A 457 -8.52 6.55 13.78
CA PHE A 457 -9.79 7.21 13.47
C PHE A 457 -10.74 7.08 14.66
N LYS A 458 -11.58 8.09 14.85
CA LYS A 458 -12.72 8.01 15.76
C LYS A 458 -13.93 7.56 14.96
N GLN A 459 -14.60 6.50 15.41
CA GLN A 459 -15.88 6.11 14.84
C GLN A 459 -16.98 7.01 15.41
N GLU A 460 -17.78 7.60 14.54
CA GLU A 460 -18.93 8.43 14.92
C GLU A 460 -20.17 8.02 14.12
N SER A 461 -21.33 8.26 14.71
CA SER A 461 -22.62 8.11 14.03
C SER A 461 -22.84 9.27 13.07
N TYR A 462 -23.25 8.97 11.84
CA TYR A 462 -23.63 10.00 10.89
C TYR A 462 -25.01 10.51 11.25
N ARG A 463 -25.10 11.78 11.70
CA ARG A 463 -26.37 12.48 11.92
C ARG A 463 -26.58 13.41 10.74
N LYS A 464 -27.73 13.27 10.04
CA LYS A 464 -28.17 14.31 9.09
C LYS A 464 -28.24 15.63 9.82
N HIS A 465 -27.77 16.71 9.22
CA HIS A 465 -28.12 18.06 9.64
C HIS A 465 -29.63 18.24 9.43
N GLN A 466 -30.42 17.80 10.38
CA GLN A 466 -31.83 18.18 10.45
C GLN A 466 -31.87 19.65 10.88
N GLU A 467 -32.58 20.45 10.10
CA GLU A 467 -33.01 21.76 10.51
C GLU A 467 -33.56 21.68 11.93
N SER A 468 -33.14 22.61 12.76
CA SER A 468 -33.42 22.66 14.20
C SER A 468 -34.92 22.70 14.50
N ASP A 469 -35.46 21.52 14.80
CA ASP A 469 -36.72 21.39 15.53
C ASP A 469 -36.42 20.95 16.96
N PRO A 470 -36.70 21.74 18.00
CA PRO A 470 -36.21 21.47 19.36
C PRO A 470 -36.97 20.39 20.12
N THR A 471 -37.86 19.61 19.51
CA THR A 471 -38.81 18.73 20.24
C THR A 471 -38.64 17.22 20.08
N SER A 472 -37.56 16.72 19.45
CA SER A 472 -37.38 15.24 19.32
C SER A 472 -36.03 14.73 19.82
N ALA A 473 -35.65 15.10 21.03
CA ALA A 473 -34.53 14.50 21.74
C ALA A 473 -35.01 13.33 22.61
N CYS A 474 -35.24 12.16 22.03
CA CYS A 474 -35.17 10.86 22.72
C CYS A 474 -35.58 9.74 21.76
N THR A 475 -34.61 8.94 21.28
CA THR A 475 -34.82 7.53 20.88
C THR A 475 -33.77 6.96 19.88
N THR A 476 -32.73 7.71 19.47
CA THR A 476 -31.80 7.27 18.43
C THR A 476 -30.62 6.40 18.93
N SER A 477 -30.19 6.54 20.17
CA SER A 477 -29.06 5.77 20.75
C SER A 477 -29.32 4.23 20.78
N SER A 478 -30.57 3.81 20.98
CA SER A 478 -30.92 2.39 21.11
C SER A 478 -30.95 1.61 19.77
N ARG A 479 -31.00 2.32 18.64
CA ARG A 479 -31.13 1.67 17.31
C ARG A 479 -29.76 1.33 16.72
N GLU A 480 -28.79 2.19 16.93
CA GLU A 480 -27.40 2.00 16.46
C GLU A 480 -26.66 0.91 17.25
N GLU A 481 -26.82 0.88 18.59
CA GLU A 481 -26.36 -0.24 19.44
C GLU A 481 -27.00 -1.57 19.03
N ARG A 482 -28.27 -1.58 18.60
CA ARG A 482 -28.95 -2.79 18.10
C ARG A 482 -28.39 -3.26 16.77
N VAL A 483 -27.93 -2.37 15.90
CA VAL A 483 -27.32 -2.72 14.60
C VAL A 483 -25.94 -3.34 14.82
N LEU A 484 -25.09 -2.70 15.59
CA LEU A 484 -23.77 -3.24 15.96
C LEU A 484 -23.91 -4.57 16.71
N ASN A 485 -24.80 -4.66 17.68
CA ASN A 485 -25.07 -5.90 18.43
C ASN A 485 -25.69 -7.00 17.55
N ARG A 486 -26.47 -6.68 16.51
CA ARG A 486 -26.93 -7.68 15.53
C ARG A 486 -25.81 -8.18 14.62
N ILE A 487 -24.89 -7.31 14.20
CA ILE A 487 -23.72 -7.72 13.44
C ILE A 487 -22.80 -8.61 14.31
N PHE A 488 -22.59 -8.26 15.58
CA PHE A 488 -21.72 -8.99 16.50
C PHE A 488 -22.33 -10.28 17.07
N ASN A 489 -23.62 -10.30 17.38
CA ASN A 489 -24.28 -11.46 18.00
C ASN A 489 -24.70 -12.55 16.98
N SER A 490 -24.61 -12.31 15.66
CA SER A 490 -24.86 -13.37 14.66
C SER A 490 -23.67 -14.31 14.42
N GLN A 491 -22.54 -14.10 15.15
CA GLN A 491 -21.35 -14.95 15.04
C GLN A 491 -21.27 -16.04 16.13
N ASN A 492 -22.16 -16.04 17.11
CA ASN A 492 -22.20 -17.01 18.19
C ASN A 492 -23.38 -18.01 18.11
N ARG A 493 -23.88 -18.23 16.90
CA ARG A 493 -24.83 -19.34 16.64
C ARG A 493 -24.49 -20.06 15.33
#